data_eae5e9a4b62af723835cc4f2696f2b5e
#
_entry.id   eae5e9a4b62af723835cc4f2696f2b5e
#
_cell.length_a   1.000
_cell.length_b   1.000
_cell.length_c   1.000
_cell.angle_alpha   90.00
_cell.angle_beta   90.00
_cell.angle_gamma   90.00
#
_symmetry.space_group_name_H-M   'P 1'
#
loop_
_entity.id
_entity.type
_entity.pdbx_description
1 polymer ?
#
loop_
_entity_poly.entity_id
_entity_poly.type
_entity_poly.pdbx_seq_one_letter_code
_entity_poly.pdbx_strand_id
1 'polypeptide(L)'
;MTGPGDGQPHTNSVVAKFEGGWRCRVEAGGFDLVVDEPPSSGGTGAGPMPTEYLLAALASCYALALNWAAGKRGISLPGLAVTATGTYDGPRFSRLQLTVTCDAPDEQVERLLEPALRVCYVSNTIAASPPIEVAVGRASPAAS
;
A
#
# COMPACT_ATOMS: atom_id res chain seq x y z
N MET A 1 -2.25 -13.33 7.75
CA MET A 1 -3.24 -12.31 8.15
C MET A 1 -3.92 -12.79 9.40
N THR A 2 -3.55 -12.19 10.51
CA THR A 2 -4.15 -12.49 11.81
C THR A 2 -5.49 -11.77 11.90
N GLY A 3 -6.57 -12.52 12.15
CA GLY A 3 -7.87 -11.92 12.42
C GLY A 3 -7.84 -11.12 13.72
N PRO A 4 -8.81 -10.20 13.91
CA PRO A 4 -8.90 -9.42 15.14
C PRO A 4 -9.17 -10.34 16.32
N GLY A 5 -8.27 -10.36 17.29
CA GLY A 5 -8.55 -10.92 18.59
C GLY A 5 -9.41 -9.93 19.39
N ASP A 6 -10.33 -10.45 20.14
CA ASP A 6 -11.01 -9.84 21.32
C ASP A 6 -11.88 -8.58 21.13
N GLY A 7 -12.43 -8.34 19.94
CA GLY A 7 -13.50 -7.33 19.77
C GLY A 7 -13.10 -5.87 19.98
N GLN A 8 -11.82 -5.56 20.21
CA GLN A 8 -11.31 -4.19 20.27
C GLN A 8 -10.87 -3.74 18.87
N PRO A 9 -11.13 -2.47 18.47
CA PRO A 9 -10.61 -1.96 17.20
C PRO A 9 -9.09 -2.04 17.19
N HIS A 10 -8.55 -2.73 16.19
CA HIS A 10 -7.12 -2.75 15.95
C HIS A 10 -6.72 -1.52 15.14
N THR A 11 -5.79 -0.73 15.65
CA THR A 11 -5.27 0.45 14.96
C THR A 11 -3.83 0.24 14.55
N ASN A 12 -3.44 0.83 13.44
CA ASN A 12 -2.07 0.91 13.01
C ASN A 12 -1.77 2.36 12.65
N SER A 13 -0.58 2.83 12.97
CA SER A 13 -0.20 4.23 12.77
C SER A 13 1.18 4.34 12.18
N VAL A 14 1.36 5.32 11.31
CA VAL A 14 2.66 5.74 10.81
C VAL A 14 2.83 7.22 11.08
N VAL A 15 4.06 7.70 11.17
CA VAL A 15 4.36 9.11 11.42
C VAL A 15 5.22 9.64 10.29
N ALA A 16 4.77 10.70 9.63
CA ALA A 16 5.55 11.42 8.64
C ALA A 16 6.09 12.72 9.27
N LYS A 17 7.40 12.86 9.30
CA LYS A 17 8.09 14.05 9.79
C LYS A 17 8.62 14.84 8.59
N PHE A 18 8.19 16.10 8.47
CA PHE A 18 8.68 17.00 7.42
C PHE A 18 10.13 17.40 7.70
N GLU A 19 11.00 17.23 6.70
CA GLU A 19 12.44 17.52 6.82
C GLU A 19 12.90 18.74 6.02
N GLY A 20 11.99 19.42 5.36
CA GLY A 20 12.29 20.57 4.50
C GLY A 20 12.18 20.24 3.02
N GLY A 21 12.14 21.26 2.18
CA GLY A 21 11.93 21.08 0.75
C GLY A 21 10.62 20.33 0.45
N TRP A 22 10.73 19.18 -0.17
CA TRP A 22 9.61 18.28 -0.46
C TRP A 22 9.83 16.90 0.15
N ARG A 23 10.60 16.83 1.23
CA ARG A 23 11.01 15.56 1.85
C ARG A 23 10.32 15.33 3.18
N CYS A 24 9.86 14.11 3.37
CA CYS A 24 9.42 13.58 4.66
C CYS A 24 10.20 12.31 5.00
N ARG A 25 10.40 12.10 6.28
CA ARG A 25 10.82 10.80 6.81
C ARG A 25 9.60 10.15 7.46
N VAL A 26 9.31 8.92 7.07
CA VAL A 26 8.16 8.17 7.60
C VAL A 26 8.65 7.04 8.48
N GLU A 27 8.16 6.99 9.70
CA GLU A 27 8.38 5.86 10.61
C GLU A 27 7.18 4.92 10.51
N ALA A 28 7.42 3.70 10.07
CA ALA A 28 6.39 2.69 9.86
C ALA A 28 6.89 1.31 10.28
N GLY A 29 6.25 0.69 11.27
CA GLY A 29 6.57 -0.67 11.70
C GLY A 29 8.02 -0.86 12.15
N GLY A 30 8.65 0.15 12.72
CA GLY A 30 10.08 0.12 13.10
C GLY A 30 11.05 0.40 11.95
N PHE A 31 10.55 0.77 10.77
CA PHE A 31 11.36 1.12 9.62
C PHE A 31 11.28 2.62 9.33
N ASP A 32 12.37 3.16 8.82
CA ASP A 32 12.43 4.52 8.31
C ASP A 32 12.32 4.51 6.78
N LEU A 33 11.37 5.28 6.27
CA LEU A 33 11.15 5.44 4.83
C LEU A 33 11.41 6.90 4.46
N VAL A 34 12.06 7.11 3.33
CA VAL A 34 12.25 8.45 2.77
C VAL A 34 11.20 8.68 1.69
N VAL A 35 10.50 9.80 1.78
CA VAL A 35 9.51 10.25 0.81
C VAL A 35 9.98 11.59 0.25
N ASP A 36 10.01 11.72 -1.05
CA ASP A 36 10.43 12.96 -1.72
C ASP A 36 9.69 13.12 -3.04
N GLU A 37 9.77 14.28 -3.63
CA GLU A 37 9.34 14.53 -5.00
C GLU A 37 10.55 14.45 -5.94
N PRO A 38 10.34 14.15 -7.22
CA PRO A 38 11.44 14.18 -8.20
C PRO A 38 11.88 15.62 -8.49
N PRO A 39 13.09 15.82 -9.02
CA PRO A 39 13.58 17.16 -9.38
C PRO A 39 12.62 17.91 -10.30
N SER A 40 11.93 17.23 -11.20
CA SER A 40 10.93 17.84 -12.10
C SER A 40 9.75 18.47 -11.35
N SER A 41 9.51 18.07 -10.11
CA SER A 41 8.44 18.59 -9.23
C SER A 41 8.99 19.39 -8.05
N GLY A 42 10.26 19.77 -8.08
CA GLY A 42 10.89 20.61 -7.06
C GLY A 42 11.57 19.85 -5.92
N GLY A 43 11.54 18.55 -5.93
CA GLY A 43 12.22 17.71 -4.94
C GLY A 43 13.67 17.38 -5.32
N THR A 44 14.27 16.46 -4.59
CA THR A 44 15.64 15.98 -4.84
C THR A 44 15.71 14.52 -5.30
N GLY A 45 14.55 13.85 -5.36
CA GLY A 45 14.49 12.43 -5.76
C GLY A 45 15.16 11.50 -4.75
N ALA A 46 15.19 11.86 -3.48
CA ALA A 46 15.86 11.07 -2.43
C ALA A 46 15.07 9.81 -2.05
N GLY A 47 13.82 9.72 -2.44
CA GLY A 47 12.94 8.59 -2.21
C GLY A 47 11.73 8.62 -3.13
N PRO A 48 10.90 7.55 -3.09
CA PRO A 48 9.67 7.51 -3.87
C PRO A 48 8.70 8.63 -3.48
N MET A 49 7.84 9.00 -4.43
CA MET A 49 6.73 9.94 -4.18
C MET A 49 5.66 9.29 -3.30
N PRO A 50 4.85 10.12 -2.58
CA PRO A 50 3.70 9.59 -1.83
C PRO A 50 2.76 8.72 -2.66
N THR A 51 2.48 9.11 -3.89
CA THR A 51 1.62 8.35 -4.81
C THR A 51 2.23 7.01 -5.21
N GLU A 52 3.55 6.95 -5.33
CA GLU A 52 4.25 5.69 -5.56
C GLU A 52 4.16 4.76 -4.35
N TYR A 53 4.24 5.30 -3.13
CA TYR A 53 4.01 4.51 -1.91
C TYR A 53 2.60 3.95 -1.83
N LEU A 54 1.58 4.72 -2.25
CA LEU A 54 0.21 4.22 -2.34
C LEU A 54 0.10 3.06 -3.32
N LEU A 55 0.67 3.20 -4.50
CA LEU A 55 0.68 2.14 -5.51
C LEU A 55 1.49 0.93 -5.04
N ALA A 56 2.63 1.14 -4.37
CA ALA A 56 3.43 0.07 -3.81
C ALA A 56 2.66 -0.71 -2.73
N ALA A 57 1.92 -0.02 -1.87
CA ALA A 57 1.08 -0.65 -0.87
C ALA A 57 -0.01 -1.51 -1.52
N LEU A 58 -0.67 -0.99 -2.56
CA LEU A 58 -1.70 -1.72 -3.29
C LEU A 58 -1.13 -2.96 -3.98
N ALA A 59 -0.04 -2.81 -4.71
CA ALA A 59 0.61 -3.90 -5.44
C ALA A 59 1.12 -5.00 -4.50
N SER A 60 1.83 -4.63 -3.44
CA SER A 60 2.40 -5.59 -2.50
C SER A 60 1.33 -6.30 -1.69
N CYS A 61 0.29 -5.59 -1.25
CA CYS A 61 -0.81 -6.21 -0.52
C CYS A 61 -1.55 -7.22 -1.40
N TYR A 62 -1.78 -6.89 -2.66
CA TYR A 62 -2.42 -7.81 -3.60
C TYR A 62 -1.55 -9.03 -3.92
N ALA A 63 -0.24 -8.85 -4.08
CA ALA A 63 0.70 -9.97 -4.28
C ALA A 63 0.67 -10.95 -3.09
N LEU A 64 0.67 -10.43 -1.87
CA LEU A 64 0.57 -11.26 -0.66
C LEU A 64 -0.79 -11.97 -0.57
N ALA A 65 -1.86 -11.28 -0.97
CA ALA A 65 -3.20 -11.88 -1.02
C ALA A 65 -3.30 -13.02 -2.06
N LEU A 66 -2.67 -12.84 -3.22
CA LEU A 66 -2.56 -13.89 -4.24
C LEU A 66 -1.79 -15.10 -3.71
N ASN A 67 -0.66 -14.86 -3.06
CA ASN A 67 0.14 -15.93 -2.45
C ASN A 67 -0.68 -16.69 -1.39
N TRP A 68 -1.43 -15.99 -0.56
CA TRP A 68 -2.31 -16.62 0.43
C TRP A 68 -3.41 -17.45 -0.24
N ALA A 69 -4.09 -16.92 -1.26
CA ALA A 69 -5.16 -17.62 -1.98
C ALA A 69 -4.62 -18.85 -2.71
N ALA A 70 -3.42 -18.77 -3.28
CA ALA A 70 -2.74 -19.88 -3.93
C ALA A 70 -2.37 -20.98 -2.93
N GLY A 71 -1.85 -20.59 -1.76
CA GLY A 71 -1.52 -21.53 -0.69
C GLY A 71 -2.71 -22.36 -0.21
N LYS A 72 -3.91 -21.75 -0.14
CA LYS A 72 -5.15 -22.44 0.22
C LYS A 72 -5.57 -23.49 -0.82
N ARG A 73 -5.08 -23.39 -2.03
CA ARG A 73 -5.43 -24.29 -3.16
C ARG A 73 -4.28 -25.18 -3.62
N GLY A 74 -3.15 -25.12 -2.92
CA GLY A 74 -1.96 -25.88 -3.32
C GLY A 74 -1.38 -25.44 -4.66
N ILE A 75 -1.59 -24.18 -5.07
CA ILE A 75 -1.09 -23.60 -6.31
C ILE A 75 0.21 -22.85 -6.01
N SER A 76 1.22 -23.06 -6.86
CA SER A 76 2.48 -22.31 -6.82
C SER A 76 2.43 -21.17 -7.82
N LEU A 77 3.01 -20.02 -7.45
CA LEU A 77 3.07 -18.83 -8.28
C LEU A 77 4.54 -18.40 -8.52
N PRO A 78 5.30 -19.18 -9.29
CA PRO A 78 6.70 -18.83 -9.55
C PRO A 78 6.78 -17.51 -10.35
N GLY A 79 7.72 -16.66 -9.97
CA GLY A 79 7.92 -15.38 -10.64
C GLY A 79 6.78 -14.37 -10.45
N LEU A 80 5.93 -14.54 -9.44
CA LEU A 80 4.80 -13.64 -9.20
C LEU A 80 5.27 -12.19 -9.06
N ALA A 81 4.71 -11.32 -9.90
CA ALA A 81 4.85 -9.88 -9.80
C ALA A 81 3.49 -9.21 -10.02
N VAL A 82 3.27 -8.12 -9.31
CA VAL A 82 2.07 -7.30 -9.46
C VAL A 82 2.49 -5.88 -9.75
N THR A 83 1.97 -5.33 -10.83
CA THR A 83 2.14 -3.93 -11.20
C THR A 83 0.87 -3.17 -10.86
N ALA A 84 0.97 -2.10 -10.08
CA ALA A 84 -0.13 -1.17 -9.85
C ALA A 84 0.10 0.09 -10.67
N THR A 85 -0.90 0.47 -11.46
CA THR A 85 -0.85 1.67 -12.30
C THR A 85 -1.98 2.59 -11.91
N GLY A 86 -1.66 3.86 -11.62
CA GLY A 86 -2.63 4.91 -11.35
C GLY A 86 -2.68 5.89 -12.51
N THR A 87 -3.90 6.26 -12.92
CA THR A 87 -4.12 7.30 -13.91
C THR A 87 -4.54 8.58 -13.19
N TYR A 88 -3.76 9.65 -13.35
CA TYR A 88 -4.05 10.94 -12.71
C TYR A 88 -5.23 11.66 -13.36
N ASP A 89 -6.01 12.30 -12.52
CA ASP A 89 -7.06 13.26 -12.89
C ASP A 89 -7.07 14.36 -11.83
N GLY A 90 -6.38 15.46 -12.09
CA GLY A 90 -6.14 16.48 -11.08
C GLY A 90 -5.36 15.92 -9.87
N PRO A 91 -5.77 16.26 -8.64
CA PRO A 91 -5.03 15.86 -7.43
C PRO A 91 -5.40 14.45 -6.93
N ARG A 92 -5.76 13.54 -7.83
CA ARG A 92 -6.17 12.17 -7.48
C ARG A 92 -5.85 11.21 -8.61
N PHE A 93 -5.88 9.91 -8.29
CA PHE A 93 -6.03 8.88 -9.32
C PHE A 93 -7.51 8.68 -9.63
N SER A 94 -7.88 8.78 -10.90
CA SER A 94 -9.23 8.45 -11.38
C SER A 94 -9.39 6.96 -11.64
N ARG A 95 -8.28 6.24 -11.81
CA ARG A 95 -8.25 4.81 -12.10
C ARG A 95 -7.03 4.17 -11.46
N LEU A 96 -7.24 3.00 -10.88
CA LEU A 96 -6.18 2.11 -10.40
C LEU A 96 -6.32 0.78 -11.12
N GLN A 97 -5.21 0.26 -11.62
CA GLN A 97 -5.18 -1.01 -12.35
C GLN A 97 -4.06 -1.88 -11.80
N LEU A 98 -4.39 -3.14 -11.54
CA LEU A 98 -3.43 -4.16 -11.14
C LEU A 98 -3.22 -5.13 -12.30
N THR A 99 -1.96 -5.40 -12.62
CA THR A 99 -1.56 -6.39 -13.61
C THR A 99 -0.71 -7.45 -12.92
N VAL A 100 -1.12 -8.69 -13.03
CA VAL A 100 -0.44 -9.84 -12.42
C VAL A 100 0.36 -10.56 -13.50
N THR A 101 1.63 -10.82 -13.24
CA THR A 101 2.48 -11.66 -14.08
C THR A 101 3.04 -12.81 -13.25
N CYS A 102 3.10 -14.00 -13.84
CA CYS A 102 3.53 -15.20 -13.16
C CYS A 102 3.86 -16.27 -14.20
N ASP A 103 4.74 -17.20 -13.86
CA ASP A 103 5.09 -18.35 -14.73
C ASP A 103 4.13 -19.55 -14.57
N ALA A 104 3.04 -19.38 -13.84
CA ALA A 104 1.97 -20.36 -13.76
C ALA A 104 1.00 -20.22 -14.95
N PRO A 105 0.23 -21.26 -15.29
CA PRO A 105 -0.81 -21.17 -16.33
C PRO A 105 -1.84 -20.08 -16.02
N ASP A 106 -2.19 -19.26 -17.01
CA ASP A 106 -3.09 -18.12 -16.84
C ASP A 106 -4.40 -18.52 -16.17
N GLU A 107 -4.98 -19.64 -16.57
CA GLU A 107 -6.23 -20.15 -15.99
C GLU A 107 -6.12 -20.37 -14.47
N GLN A 108 -4.98 -20.84 -13.97
CA GLN A 108 -4.77 -21.01 -12.53
C GLN A 108 -4.67 -19.66 -11.83
N VAL A 109 -3.98 -18.69 -12.44
CA VAL A 109 -3.86 -17.34 -11.90
C VAL A 109 -5.22 -16.65 -11.87
N GLU A 110 -5.98 -16.72 -12.95
CA GLU A 110 -7.31 -16.09 -13.05
C GLU A 110 -8.26 -16.55 -11.95
N ARG A 111 -8.21 -17.84 -11.57
CA ARG A 111 -9.02 -18.37 -10.47
C ARG A 111 -8.70 -17.78 -9.11
N LEU A 112 -7.53 -17.15 -8.96
CA LEU A 112 -7.09 -16.55 -7.69
C LEU A 112 -7.41 -15.07 -7.59
N LEU A 113 -7.72 -14.39 -8.69
CA LEU A 113 -7.85 -12.93 -8.73
C LEU A 113 -8.94 -12.42 -7.78
N GLU A 114 -10.13 -12.98 -7.87
CA GLU A 114 -11.25 -12.56 -7.02
C GLU A 114 -11.09 -12.99 -5.55
N PRO A 115 -10.70 -14.25 -5.24
CA PRO A 115 -10.39 -14.62 -3.86
C PRO A 115 -9.33 -13.73 -3.21
N ALA A 116 -8.31 -13.33 -3.95
CA ALA A 116 -7.27 -12.43 -3.45
C ALA A 116 -7.81 -11.03 -3.16
N LEU A 117 -8.67 -10.48 -4.03
CA LEU A 117 -9.30 -9.18 -3.79
C LEU A 117 -10.10 -9.15 -2.50
N ARG A 118 -10.79 -10.23 -2.16
CA ARG A 118 -11.60 -10.30 -0.93
C ARG A 118 -10.78 -10.15 0.35
N VAL A 119 -9.51 -10.51 0.33
CA VAL A 119 -8.63 -10.47 1.50
C VAL A 119 -7.54 -9.40 1.40
N CYS A 120 -7.51 -8.63 0.34
CA CYS A 120 -6.55 -7.55 0.16
C CYS A 120 -7.02 -6.31 0.94
N TYR A 121 -6.38 -6.01 2.06
CA TYR A 121 -6.76 -4.89 2.92
C TYR A 121 -6.69 -3.54 2.21
N VAL A 122 -5.63 -3.31 1.44
CA VAL A 122 -5.44 -2.02 0.77
C VAL A 122 -6.50 -1.80 -0.30
N SER A 123 -6.78 -2.78 -1.16
CA SER A 123 -7.81 -2.64 -2.18
C SER A 123 -9.21 -2.49 -1.56
N ASN A 124 -9.52 -3.24 -0.51
CA ASN A 124 -10.78 -3.11 0.22
C ASN A 124 -10.93 -1.72 0.85
N THR A 125 -9.85 -1.18 1.40
CA THR A 125 -9.85 0.17 1.98
C THR A 125 -10.11 1.23 0.93
N ILE A 126 -9.41 1.16 -0.20
CA ILE A 126 -9.58 2.11 -1.31
C ILE A 126 -11.01 2.04 -1.87
N ALA A 127 -11.52 0.83 -2.10
CA ALA A 127 -12.87 0.63 -2.64
C ALA A 127 -13.96 1.12 -1.69
N ALA A 128 -13.76 1.00 -0.38
CA ALA A 128 -14.70 1.46 0.63
C ALA A 128 -14.70 2.99 0.81
N SER A 129 -13.67 3.68 0.32
CA SER A 129 -13.51 5.13 0.45
C SER A 129 -13.81 5.64 1.87
N PRO A 130 -13.11 5.17 2.91
CA PRO A 130 -13.39 5.60 4.27
C PRO A 130 -13.18 7.11 4.41
N PRO A 131 -13.96 7.80 5.26
CA PRO A 131 -13.78 9.23 5.47
C PRO A 131 -12.41 9.52 6.07
N ILE A 132 -11.80 10.63 5.64
CA ILE A 132 -10.54 11.11 6.19
C ILE A 132 -10.86 12.23 7.16
N GLU A 133 -10.52 12.04 8.43
CA GLU A 133 -10.71 13.02 9.49
C GLU A 133 -9.36 13.68 9.78
N VAL A 134 -9.36 15.02 9.91
CA VAL A 134 -8.14 15.78 10.19
C VAL A 134 -8.34 16.59 11.47
N ALA A 135 -7.39 16.48 12.38
CA ALA A 135 -7.43 17.22 13.65
C ALA A 135 -6.04 17.78 13.97
N VAL A 136 -6.02 18.86 14.75
CA VAL A 136 -4.77 19.38 15.31
C VAL A 136 -4.50 18.68 16.64
N GLY A 137 -3.34 18.00 16.72
CA GLY A 137 -2.84 17.40 17.93
C GLY A 137 -1.72 18.23 18.54
N ARG A 138 -1.36 17.94 19.79
CA ARG A 138 -0.14 18.50 20.40
C ARG A 138 0.94 17.45 20.37
N ALA A 139 2.17 17.85 19.97
CA ALA A 139 3.31 16.98 20.11
C ALA A 139 3.47 16.62 21.61
N SER A 140 3.67 15.34 21.88
CA SER A 140 4.01 14.91 23.24
C SER A 140 5.31 15.63 23.66
N PRO A 141 5.41 16.15 24.91
CA PRO A 141 6.67 16.69 25.37
C PRO A 141 7.75 15.61 25.25
N ALA A 142 8.92 16.00 24.78
CA ALA A 142 10.04 15.07 24.69
C ALA A 142 10.26 14.42 26.06
N ALA A 143 10.35 13.10 26.09
CA ALA A 143 10.71 12.39 27.30
C ALA A 143 12.09 12.85 27.74
N SER A 144 12.17 13.52 28.89
CA SER A 144 13.41 13.92 29.53
C SER A 144 14.15 12.72 30.09
#